data_39e99508d7a17e684f1e3f0b58193324
#
_entry.id   39e99508d7a17e684f1e3f0b58193324
#
_cell.length_a   1.000
_cell.length_b   1.000
_cell.length_c   1.000
_cell.angle_alpha   90.00
_cell.angle_beta   90.00
_cell.angle_gamma   90.00
#
_symmetry.space_group_name_H-M   'P 1'
#
loop_
_entity.id
_entity.type
_entity.pdbx_description
1 polymer ?
#
loop_
_entity_poly.entity_id
_entity_poly.type
_entity_poly.pdbx_seq_one_letter_code
_entity_poly.pdbx_strand_id
1 'polypeptide(L)'
;DSSTSRGLGDVYKRQHYFRGDYALHVRPHYTFDVRMVSNRTMRCEYGNGENLKTYFMSDGCTNIVTEGDEYARIFPVWNWNRIPGVTAPQLDTIPRTVIDWQTKGTSVFAGGVSDSLYGVSVYSYLDTYADINTAAKKSWFFFDDEIICLGAGVNSTAGVPVCTTINQCLLSKKEVILSQSKKQSMVKEGDFVYDSPEWVLHNGIGYVFPAGGNLFLSKKIQTGSWYSINHTESKNEQQQEVFTLGFNHGCNPRNATYAYIVVPGIHSARKMNNYRKSPCLLYTSPSPRDVE
;
A
#
# COMPACT_ATOMS: atom_id res chain seq x y z
N ASP A 1 21.31 -11.16 33.32
CA ASP A 1 19.86 -10.89 33.27
C ASP A 1 19.46 -9.87 32.23
N SER A 2 20.07 -9.98 31.04
CA SER A 2 19.78 -9.09 29.91
C SER A 2 18.80 -9.67 28.91
N SER A 3 18.18 -10.81 29.19
CA SER A 3 17.31 -11.48 28.24
C SER A 3 15.87 -10.95 28.20
N THR A 4 15.38 -10.41 29.31
CA THR A 4 14.02 -9.86 29.40
C THR A 4 13.88 -8.47 28.80
N SER A 5 14.95 -7.67 28.77
CA SER A 5 14.92 -6.35 28.12
C SER A 5 15.01 -6.40 26.60
N ARG A 6 15.52 -7.49 26.01
CA ARG A 6 15.57 -7.65 24.56
C ARG A 6 14.20 -7.96 23.95
N GLY A 7 13.35 -8.73 24.63
CA GLY A 7 12.03 -9.05 24.14
C GLY A 7 11.05 -7.88 24.12
N LEU A 8 11.13 -6.98 25.10
CA LEU A 8 10.29 -5.79 25.15
C LEU A 8 10.73 -4.69 24.15
N GLY A 9 12.01 -4.65 23.81
CA GLY A 9 12.53 -3.71 22.80
C GLY A 9 12.14 -4.07 21.35
N ASP A 10 11.77 -5.33 21.10
CA ASP A 10 11.42 -5.79 19.76
C ASP A 10 9.91 -5.67 19.44
N VAL A 11 9.06 -5.52 20.45
CA VAL A 11 7.60 -5.45 20.32
C VAL A 11 7.10 -4.06 19.90
N TYR A 12 7.85 -3.02 20.25
CA TYR A 12 7.58 -1.65 19.85
C TYR A 12 8.80 -1.11 19.13
N LYS A 13 8.75 -1.07 17.83
CA LYS A 13 9.91 -0.67 17.03
C LYS A 13 9.46 0.14 15.82
N ARG A 14 10.08 1.32 15.68
CA ARG A 14 10.00 2.11 14.47
C ARG A 14 11.41 2.37 13.96
N GLN A 15 11.73 1.83 12.80
CA GLN A 15 13.04 1.99 12.19
C GLN A 15 12.92 2.53 10.77
N HIS A 16 13.87 3.38 10.42
CA HIS A 16 14.06 3.83 9.05
C HIS A 16 15.48 3.47 8.61
N TYR A 17 15.57 2.65 7.59
CA TYR A 17 16.81 2.18 6.99
C TYR A 17 17.17 3.09 5.82
N PHE A 18 17.86 4.19 6.10
CA PHE A 18 18.15 5.25 5.14
C PHE A 18 18.95 4.78 3.90
N ARG A 19 19.82 3.78 4.06
CA ARG A 19 20.58 3.21 2.95
C ARG A 19 19.76 2.30 2.06
N GLY A 20 18.67 1.75 2.59
CA GLY A 20 17.77 0.84 1.89
C GLY A 20 16.47 1.49 1.43
N ASP A 21 16.23 2.77 1.73
CA ASP A 21 14.97 3.45 1.50
C ASP A 21 13.76 2.63 2.03
N TYR A 22 13.93 2.05 3.23
CA TYR A 22 12.96 1.14 3.84
C TYR A 22 12.60 1.59 5.24
N ALA A 23 11.34 1.43 5.58
CA ALA A 23 10.82 1.76 6.91
C ALA A 23 10.02 0.59 7.47
N LEU A 24 10.24 0.29 8.75
CA LEU A 24 9.56 -0.77 9.49
C LEU A 24 8.94 -0.21 10.76
N HIS A 25 7.67 -0.53 10.99
CA HIS A 25 6.91 -0.19 12.17
C HIS A 25 6.31 -1.46 12.78
N VAL A 26 6.71 -1.78 14.01
CA VAL A 26 6.29 -2.98 14.73
C VAL A 26 5.48 -2.58 15.97
N ARG A 27 4.33 -3.21 16.13
CA ARG A 27 3.45 -3.09 17.30
C ARG A 27 3.02 -4.48 17.76
N PRO A 28 2.50 -4.65 18.98
CA PRO A 28 2.12 -5.96 19.50
C PRO A 28 1.16 -6.75 18.63
N HIS A 29 0.32 -6.06 17.85
CA HIS A 29 -0.75 -6.68 17.08
C HIS A 29 -0.57 -6.57 15.57
N TYR A 30 0.48 -5.88 15.10
CA TYR A 30 0.74 -5.75 13.66
C TYR A 30 2.17 -5.30 13.36
N THR A 31 2.56 -5.53 12.15
CA THR A 31 3.69 -4.85 11.53
C THR A 31 3.23 -4.11 10.28
N PHE A 32 3.85 -2.96 10.02
CA PHE A 32 3.65 -2.22 8.79
C PHE A 32 5.00 -1.78 8.24
N ASP A 33 5.25 -2.04 6.99
CA ASP A 33 6.48 -1.60 6.35
C ASP A 33 6.23 -0.78 5.09
N VAL A 34 7.25 -0.03 4.69
CA VAL A 34 7.25 0.74 3.45
C VAL A 34 8.58 0.55 2.74
N ARG A 35 8.55 0.05 1.52
CA ARG A 35 9.70 -0.02 0.63
C ARG A 35 9.60 1.09 -0.41
N MET A 36 10.56 2.01 -0.37
CA MET A 36 10.74 3.09 -1.33
C MET A 36 11.98 2.84 -2.19
N VAL A 37 12.15 3.62 -3.23
CA VAL A 37 13.35 3.60 -4.07
C VAL A 37 13.74 5.02 -4.49
N SER A 38 15.01 5.32 -4.39
CA SER A 38 15.58 6.58 -4.85
C SER A 38 16.72 6.33 -5.86
N ASN A 39 17.31 7.40 -6.35
CA ASN A 39 18.50 7.29 -7.21
C ASN A 39 19.74 6.70 -6.50
N ARG A 40 19.65 6.44 -5.18
CA ARG A 40 20.68 5.77 -4.37
C ARG A 40 20.48 4.26 -4.28
N THR A 41 19.28 3.77 -4.53
CA THR A 41 18.90 2.37 -4.34
C THR A 41 18.42 1.75 -5.64
N MET A 42 18.41 0.41 -5.70
CA MET A 42 17.92 -0.34 -6.84
C MET A 42 16.42 -0.56 -6.73
N ARG A 43 15.71 -0.35 -7.84
CA ARG A 43 14.27 -0.56 -7.98
C ARG A 43 13.94 -2.04 -7.94
N CYS A 44 14.58 -2.78 -8.80
CA CYS A 44 14.42 -4.23 -8.92
C CYS A 44 15.71 -4.82 -9.48
N GLU A 45 15.89 -6.09 -9.24
CA GLU A 45 16.86 -6.92 -9.91
C GLU A 45 16.11 -7.74 -10.98
N TYR A 46 16.61 -7.71 -12.20
CA TYR A 46 16.04 -8.42 -13.34
C TYR A 46 17.15 -9.11 -14.12
N GLY A 47 16.99 -10.39 -14.39
CA GLY A 47 17.94 -11.19 -15.15
C GLY A 47 17.61 -12.67 -15.08
N ASN A 48 18.25 -13.51 -15.90
CA ASN A 48 18.12 -14.97 -15.91
C ASN A 48 16.66 -15.50 -16.01
N GLY A 49 15.70 -14.68 -16.45
CA GLY A 49 14.29 -15.06 -16.46
C GLY A 49 13.61 -14.99 -15.10
N GLU A 50 14.20 -14.28 -14.15
CA GLU A 50 13.69 -14.06 -12.80
C GLU A 50 13.15 -12.63 -12.63
N ASN A 51 12.34 -12.42 -11.61
CA ASN A 51 11.76 -11.11 -11.23
C ASN A 51 11.00 -10.40 -12.37
N LEU A 52 10.32 -11.15 -13.21
CA LEU A 52 9.76 -10.69 -14.49
C LEU A 52 8.67 -9.62 -14.35
N LYS A 53 8.05 -9.48 -13.16
CA LYS A 53 6.94 -8.55 -12.90
C LYS A 53 7.20 -7.56 -11.76
N THR A 54 8.40 -7.53 -11.19
CA THR A 54 8.69 -6.78 -9.96
C THR A 54 8.96 -5.30 -10.16
N TYR A 55 8.74 -4.75 -11.36
CA TYR A 55 9.08 -3.37 -11.71
C TYR A 55 8.60 -2.34 -10.66
N PHE A 56 7.34 -2.40 -10.25
CA PHE A 56 6.75 -1.44 -9.31
C PHE A 56 6.97 -1.79 -7.82
N MET A 57 7.68 -2.87 -7.51
CA MET A 57 7.73 -3.43 -6.16
C MET A 57 8.43 -2.54 -5.12
N SER A 58 9.14 -1.51 -5.56
CA SER A 58 9.85 -0.58 -4.66
C SER A 58 9.26 0.84 -4.68
N ASP A 59 8.12 1.07 -5.34
CA ASP A 59 7.56 2.40 -5.54
C ASP A 59 6.64 2.85 -4.40
N GLY A 60 7.08 2.64 -3.16
CA GLY A 60 6.30 2.86 -1.96
C GLY A 60 5.41 1.66 -1.64
N CYS A 61 5.87 0.45 -1.94
CA CYS A 61 5.19 -0.78 -1.54
C CYS A 61 5.04 -0.83 -0.03
N THR A 62 3.86 -1.22 0.43
CA THR A 62 3.53 -1.38 1.85
C THR A 62 3.01 -2.77 2.11
N ASN A 63 3.33 -3.31 3.30
CA ASN A 63 2.70 -4.52 3.79
C ASN A 63 2.13 -4.24 5.17
N ILE A 64 0.94 -4.74 5.43
CA ILE A 64 0.31 -4.79 6.74
C ILE A 64 0.11 -6.24 7.13
N VAL A 65 0.76 -6.66 8.21
CA VAL A 65 0.75 -8.04 8.68
C VAL A 65 0.22 -8.07 10.10
N THR A 66 -0.82 -8.84 10.32
CA THR A 66 -1.47 -9.06 11.62
C THR A 66 -1.41 -10.52 12.06
N GLU A 67 -1.53 -11.46 11.13
CA GLU A 67 -1.57 -12.91 11.36
C GLU A 67 -0.34 -13.62 10.75
N GLY A 68 0.25 -13.04 9.69
CA GLY A 68 1.46 -13.54 9.04
C GLY A 68 1.23 -14.28 7.72
N ASP A 69 -0.01 -14.52 7.35
CA ASP A 69 -0.37 -15.25 6.13
C ASP A 69 -1.03 -14.38 5.05
N GLU A 70 -1.19 -13.07 5.29
CA GLU A 70 -1.91 -12.14 4.41
C GLU A 70 -1.41 -12.15 2.98
N TYR A 71 -0.13 -12.41 2.78
CA TYR A 71 0.52 -12.42 1.46
C TYR A 71 1.12 -13.79 1.10
N ALA A 72 0.81 -14.85 1.84
CA ALA A 72 1.38 -16.17 1.65
C ALA A 72 1.06 -16.73 0.26
N ARG A 73 2.09 -16.97 -0.56
CA ARG A 73 1.97 -17.51 -1.93
C ARG A 73 1.06 -16.72 -2.87
N ILE A 74 0.86 -15.42 -2.63
CA ILE A 74 -0.03 -14.58 -3.45
C ILE A 74 0.60 -14.18 -4.79
N PHE A 75 1.93 -14.13 -4.90
CA PHE A 75 2.65 -13.56 -6.04
C PHE A 75 2.27 -14.14 -7.41
N PRO A 76 2.01 -15.46 -7.58
CA PRO A 76 1.58 -15.99 -8.88
C PRO A 76 0.31 -15.36 -9.41
N VAL A 77 -0.58 -14.94 -8.51
CA VAL A 77 -1.90 -14.42 -8.84
C VAL A 77 -2.04 -12.90 -8.67
N TRP A 78 -0.99 -12.23 -8.19
CA TRP A 78 -1.03 -10.77 -7.99
C TRP A 78 -1.28 -10.01 -9.29
N ASN A 79 -2.12 -8.98 -9.19
CA ASN A 79 -2.10 -7.91 -10.18
C ASN A 79 -0.91 -7.00 -9.89
N TRP A 80 0.13 -7.12 -10.68
CA TRP A 80 1.41 -6.45 -10.47
C TRP A 80 1.38 -4.94 -10.77
N ASN A 81 0.28 -4.40 -11.33
CA ASN A 81 0.01 -2.96 -11.36
C ASN A 81 -0.63 -2.46 -10.06
N ARG A 82 -1.08 -3.37 -9.18
CA ARG A 82 -1.83 -3.07 -7.95
C ARG A 82 -1.13 -3.57 -6.69
N ILE A 83 0.18 -3.38 -6.63
CA ILE A 83 0.97 -3.69 -5.45
C ILE A 83 0.56 -2.77 -4.30
N PRO A 84 0.34 -3.28 -3.07
CA PRO A 84 -0.05 -2.44 -1.93
C PRO A 84 0.87 -1.24 -1.72
N GLY A 85 0.30 -0.08 -1.46
CA GLY A 85 1.02 1.19 -1.28
C GLY A 85 1.43 1.89 -2.56
N VAL A 86 1.52 1.20 -3.69
CA VAL A 86 2.06 1.73 -4.94
C VAL A 86 1.05 2.58 -5.71
N THR A 87 1.54 3.67 -6.30
CA THR A 87 0.82 4.49 -7.28
C THR A 87 1.37 4.18 -8.66
N ALA A 88 0.57 3.53 -9.50
CA ALA A 88 1.03 3.04 -10.80
C ALA A 88 -0.05 3.19 -11.90
N PRO A 89 0.38 3.42 -13.15
CA PRO A 89 -0.48 3.28 -14.31
C PRO A 89 -0.90 1.82 -14.47
N GLN A 90 -2.14 1.59 -14.92
CA GLN A 90 -2.71 0.26 -15.11
C GLN A 90 -2.35 -0.24 -16.52
N LEU A 91 -1.15 -0.77 -16.66
CA LEU A 91 -0.59 -1.21 -17.92
C LEU A 91 -1.01 -2.65 -18.26
N ASP A 92 -1.19 -2.97 -19.51
CA ASP A 92 -1.48 -4.34 -19.98
C ASP A 92 -0.27 -5.27 -19.75
N THR A 93 0.92 -4.71 -19.83
CA THR A 93 2.18 -5.45 -19.61
C THR A 93 3.06 -4.69 -18.62
N ILE A 94 3.53 -5.38 -17.59
CA ILE A 94 4.48 -4.81 -16.64
C ILE A 94 5.78 -4.48 -17.36
N PRO A 95 6.32 -3.27 -17.22
CA PRO A 95 7.57 -2.88 -17.86
C PRO A 95 8.73 -3.76 -17.40
N ARG A 96 9.64 -4.00 -18.33
CA ARG A 96 10.95 -4.58 -18.02
C ARG A 96 11.99 -3.50 -18.07
N THR A 97 12.97 -3.57 -17.21
CA THR A 97 14.08 -2.65 -17.25
C THR A 97 14.95 -2.93 -18.51
N VAL A 98 15.44 -1.88 -19.12
CA VAL A 98 16.29 -1.98 -20.31
C VAL A 98 17.71 -2.41 -19.95
N ILE A 99 18.09 -2.21 -18.68
CA ILE A 99 19.41 -2.56 -18.15
C ILE A 99 19.27 -3.86 -17.40
N ASP A 100 19.98 -4.88 -17.84
CA ASP A 100 20.02 -6.17 -17.16
C ASP A 100 20.49 -6.02 -15.72
N TRP A 101 19.96 -6.85 -14.85
CA TRP A 101 20.28 -7.02 -13.44
C TRP A 101 19.70 -5.98 -12.50
N GLN A 102 20.05 -4.71 -12.63
CA GLN A 102 19.71 -3.72 -11.63
C GLN A 102 19.35 -2.37 -12.25
N THR A 103 18.20 -1.85 -11.89
CA THR A 103 17.77 -0.51 -12.28
C THR A 103 17.61 0.37 -11.05
N LYS A 104 18.30 1.51 -11.02
CA LYS A 104 18.14 2.51 -9.98
C LYS A 104 16.77 3.19 -10.07
N GLY A 105 16.27 3.64 -8.93
CA GLY A 105 15.14 4.56 -8.92
C GLY A 105 15.48 5.90 -9.55
N THR A 106 14.46 6.62 -9.96
CA THR A 106 14.58 7.98 -10.52
C THR A 106 14.14 9.07 -9.55
N SER A 107 13.59 8.70 -8.41
CA SER A 107 13.22 9.62 -7.34
C SER A 107 14.45 10.23 -6.68
N VAL A 108 14.42 11.54 -6.46
CA VAL A 108 15.55 12.26 -5.82
C VAL A 108 15.49 12.22 -4.30
N PHE A 109 14.33 11.89 -3.73
CA PHE A 109 14.14 11.88 -2.29
C PHE A 109 13.25 10.72 -1.82
N ALA A 110 13.82 9.93 -0.92
CA ALA A 110 13.14 8.99 -0.04
C ALA A 110 13.79 9.10 1.34
N GLY A 111 13.01 9.22 2.40
CA GLY A 111 13.55 9.41 3.74
C GLY A 111 12.47 9.48 4.81
N GLY A 112 12.86 9.91 6.01
CA GLY A 112 11.93 10.03 7.12
C GLY A 112 12.62 10.43 8.41
N VAL A 113 11.84 10.52 9.47
CA VAL A 113 12.30 10.68 10.85
C VAL A 113 11.70 9.60 11.73
N SER A 114 12.40 9.22 12.77
CA SER A 114 11.94 8.25 13.75
C SER A 114 12.54 8.60 15.12
N ASP A 115 11.70 8.53 16.15
CA ASP A 115 12.12 8.62 17.56
C ASP A 115 12.24 7.23 18.21
N SER A 116 12.21 6.17 17.41
CA SER A 116 12.20 4.75 17.77
C SER A 116 10.83 4.18 18.12
N LEU A 117 9.85 5.00 18.44
CA LEU A 117 8.46 4.59 18.70
C LEU A 117 7.54 5.03 17.56
N TYR A 118 7.62 6.30 17.20
CA TYR A 118 6.81 6.92 16.15
C TYR A 118 7.70 7.41 15.01
N GLY A 119 7.10 7.92 13.98
CA GLY A 119 7.84 8.53 12.90
C GLY A 119 7.01 8.78 11.65
N VAL A 120 7.69 9.36 10.68
CA VAL A 120 7.14 9.59 9.36
C VAL A 120 8.13 9.09 8.31
N SER A 121 7.61 8.52 7.24
CA SER A 121 8.36 8.28 6.00
C SER A 121 7.78 9.15 4.90
N VAL A 122 8.65 9.72 4.09
CA VAL A 122 8.28 10.62 3.00
C VAL A 122 8.99 10.19 1.72
N TYR A 123 8.25 10.19 0.62
CA TYR A 123 8.72 9.74 -0.66
C TYR A 123 8.30 10.71 -1.78
N SER A 124 9.27 11.33 -2.41
CA SER A 124 9.04 12.11 -3.64
C SER A 124 9.11 11.17 -4.83
N TYR A 125 8.05 10.36 -4.99
CA TYR A 125 7.96 9.38 -6.05
C TYR A 125 8.00 10.05 -7.42
N LEU A 126 8.90 9.58 -8.25
CA LEU A 126 9.02 9.97 -9.65
C LEU A 126 9.50 8.76 -10.46
N ASP A 127 8.75 8.40 -11.48
CA ASP A 127 9.15 7.40 -12.45
C ASP A 127 9.22 8.04 -13.84
N THR A 128 10.41 8.13 -14.36
CA THR A 128 10.71 8.69 -15.70
C THR A 128 11.12 7.62 -16.72
N TYR A 129 11.15 6.35 -16.29
CA TYR A 129 11.47 5.25 -17.20
C TYR A 129 10.28 4.91 -18.08
N ALA A 130 10.56 4.61 -19.37
CA ALA A 130 9.57 4.28 -20.38
C ALA A 130 8.45 5.35 -20.45
N ASP A 131 7.29 4.96 -20.92
CA ASP A 131 6.12 5.84 -21.03
C ASP A 131 5.28 5.91 -19.73
N ILE A 132 5.91 5.68 -18.56
CA ILE A 132 5.20 5.68 -17.29
C ILE A 132 4.92 7.10 -16.83
N ASN A 133 5.93 7.97 -16.80
CA ASN A 133 5.86 9.38 -16.44
C ASN A 133 4.86 9.67 -15.30
N THR A 134 5.05 8.97 -14.17
CA THR A 134 4.16 9.07 -13.02
C THR A 134 4.92 9.65 -11.83
N ALA A 135 4.30 10.60 -11.15
CA ALA A 135 4.86 11.25 -9.97
C ALA A 135 3.81 11.37 -8.86
N ALA A 136 4.25 11.35 -7.61
CA ALA A 136 3.44 11.65 -6.44
C ALA A 136 4.33 12.01 -5.25
N LYS A 137 3.84 12.87 -4.36
CA LYS A 137 4.41 13.06 -3.02
C LYS A 137 3.65 12.17 -2.07
N LYS A 138 4.34 11.24 -1.40
CA LYS A 138 3.73 10.23 -0.52
C LYS A 138 4.29 10.37 0.88
N SER A 139 3.45 10.17 1.90
CA SER A 139 3.88 10.15 3.29
C SER A 139 3.09 9.15 4.11
N TRP A 140 3.75 8.55 5.09
CA TRP A 140 3.20 7.58 6.03
C TRP A 140 3.58 8.01 7.43
N PHE A 141 2.58 8.29 8.26
CA PHE A 141 2.73 8.65 9.66
C PHE A 141 2.36 7.44 10.51
N PHE A 142 3.23 7.07 11.44
CA PHE A 142 3.14 5.82 12.20
C PHE A 142 2.83 6.10 13.66
N PHE A 143 1.72 5.57 14.15
CA PHE A 143 1.24 5.69 15.52
C PHE A 143 1.02 4.31 16.14
N ASP A 144 0.49 4.24 17.37
CA ASP A 144 0.32 2.96 18.06
C ASP A 144 -0.77 2.09 17.43
N ASP A 145 -1.91 2.69 17.10
CA ASP A 145 -3.10 1.97 16.65
C ASP A 145 -3.46 2.24 15.18
N GLU A 146 -2.68 3.11 14.51
CA GLU A 146 -3.03 3.56 13.16
C GLU A 146 -1.82 4.00 12.35
N ILE A 147 -1.94 3.92 11.04
CA ILE A 147 -1.03 4.50 10.07
C ILE A 147 -1.80 5.45 9.17
N ILE A 148 -1.40 6.73 9.12
CA ILE A 148 -2.00 7.72 8.23
C ILE A 148 -1.16 7.78 6.96
N CYS A 149 -1.82 7.57 5.83
CA CYS A 149 -1.20 7.52 4.51
C CYS A 149 -1.75 8.65 3.64
N LEU A 150 -0.87 9.52 3.20
CA LEU A 150 -1.24 10.69 2.39
C LEU A 150 -0.51 10.69 1.05
N GLY A 151 -1.19 11.16 0.04
CA GLY A 151 -0.61 11.40 -1.27
C GLY A 151 -1.12 12.69 -1.90
N ALA A 152 -0.20 13.41 -2.51
CA ALA A 152 -0.51 14.66 -3.22
C ALA A 152 0.31 14.77 -4.51
N GLY A 153 -0.14 15.62 -5.43
CA GLY A 153 0.56 15.81 -6.67
C GLY A 153 0.68 14.55 -7.52
N VAL A 154 -0.36 13.71 -7.51
CA VAL A 154 -0.40 12.54 -8.40
C VAL A 154 -0.59 13.06 -9.82
N ASN A 155 0.45 12.89 -10.62
CA ASN A 155 0.49 13.29 -12.02
C ASN A 155 0.95 12.12 -12.88
N SER A 156 0.39 11.99 -14.06
CA SER A 156 0.84 11.01 -15.06
C SER A 156 0.49 11.45 -16.47
N THR A 157 1.27 11.00 -17.42
CA THR A 157 1.00 11.12 -18.86
C THR A 157 0.96 9.76 -19.56
N ALA A 158 0.80 8.68 -18.79
CA ALA A 158 0.83 7.31 -19.31
C ALA A 158 -0.33 6.94 -20.26
N GLY A 159 -1.38 7.79 -20.35
CA GLY A 159 -2.52 7.56 -21.25
C GLY A 159 -3.52 6.50 -20.76
N VAL A 160 -3.25 5.88 -19.63
CA VAL A 160 -4.09 4.84 -18.99
C VAL A 160 -4.50 5.26 -17.59
N PRO A 161 -5.50 4.64 -16.96
CA PRO A 161 -5.85 4.93 -15.57
C PRO A 161 -4.67 4.74 -14.62
N VAL A 162 -4.53 5.63 -13.65
CA VAL A 162 -3.54 5.54 -12.57
C VAL A 162 -4.25 5.22 -11.28
N CYS A 163 -3.75 4.22 -10.56
CA CYS A 163 -4.31 3.80 -9.28
C CYS A 163 -3.27 3.90 -8.17
N THR A 164 -3.72 4.27 -6.96
CA THR A 164 -2.96 4.03 -5.72
C THR A 164 -3.62 2.88 -4.98
N THR A 165 -2.93 1.75 -4.94
CA THR A 165 -3.45 0.56 -4.23
C THR A 165 -3.20 0.72 -2.73
N ILE A 166 -4.22 0.45 -1.93
CA ILE A 166 -4.14 0.48 -0.47
C ILE A 166 -3.68 -0.88 0.04
N ASN A 167 -4.34 -1.95 -0.44
CA ASN A 167 -3.96 -3.33 -0.14
C ASN A 167 -4.38 -4.27 -1.26
N GLN A 168 -3.62 -5.35 -1.43
CA GLN A 168 -3.96 -6.51 -2.23
C GLN A 168 -3.42 -7.73 -1.50
N CYS A 169 -4.29 -8.45 -0.80
CA CYS A 169 -3.93 -9.57 0.06
C CYS A 169 -4.89 -10.74 -0.10
N LEU A 170 -4.57 -11.87 0.51
CA LEU A 170 -5.45 -13.03 0.52
C LEU A 170 -6.77 -12.71 1.24
N LEU A 171 -7.85 -13.26 0.73
CA LEU A 171 -9.18 -13.17 1.32
C LEU A 171 -9.36 -14.26 2.38
N SER A 172 -8.54 -14.23 3.46
CA SER A 172 -8.53 -15.26 4.51
C SER A 172 -9.86 -15.34 5.25
N LYS A 173 -10.47 -14.18 5.55
CA LYS A 173 -11.84 -14.07 6.05
C LYS A 173 -12.70 -13.51 4.94
N LYS A 174 -13.69 -14.27 4.50
CA LYS A 174 -14.53 -13.91 3.34
C LYS A 174 -15.40 -12.67 3.56
N GLU A 175 -15.41 -12.13 4.75
CA GLU A 175 -16.21 -10.98 5.13
C GLU A 175 -15.45 -9.68 4.81
N VAL A 176 -16.06 -8.87 3.94
CA VAL A 176 -15.64 -7.50 3.66
C VAL A 176 -16.84 -6.61 3.87
N ILE A 177 -16.74 -5.68 4.81
CA ILE A 177 -17.81 -4.73 5.14
C ILE A 177 -17.39 -3.35 4.65
N LEU A 178 -18.32 -2.66 4.00
CA LEU A 178 -18.15 -1.28 3.52
C LEU A 178 -19.22 -0.38 4.16
N SER A 179 -18.82 0.83 4.53
CA SER A 179 -19.74 1.90 4.91
C SER A 179 -19.71 3.02 3.87
N GLN A 180 -20.89 3.36 3.37
CA GLN A 180 -21.08 4.50 2.45
C GLN A 180 -22.40 5.20 2.80
N SER A 181 -22.40 6.53 2.87
CA SER A 181 -23.58 7.33 3.25
C SER A 181 -24.21 6.85 4.57
N LYS A 182 -23.38 6.50 5.55
CA LYS A 182 -23.76 5.94 6.89
C LYS A 182 -24.48 4.59 6.82
N LYS A 183 -24.55 3.95 5.67
CA LYS A 183 -25.09 2.61 5.49
C LYS A 183 -23.94 1.60 5.37
N GLN A 184 -24.10 0.48 6.04
CA GLN A 184 -23.16 -0.62 6.00
C GLN A 184 -23.71 -1.72 5.09
N SER A 185 -22.83 -2.32 4.31
CA SER A 185 -23.15 -3.45 3.46
C SER A 185 -22.01 -4.44 3.43
N MET A 186 -22.34 -5.72 3.29
CA MET A 186 -21.38 -6.76 2.99
C MET A 186 -21.06 -6.71 1.50
N VAL A 187 -19.77 -6.65 1.16
CA VAL A 187 -19.34 -6.63 -0.23
C VAL A 187 -19.45 -8.03 -0.82
N LYS A 188 -20.12 -8.15 -1.95
CA LYS A 188 -20.26 -9.38 -2.72
C LYS A 188 -18.95 -9.70 -3.47
N GLU A 189 -18.89 -10.88 -4.06
CA GLU A 189 -17.83 -11.23 -4.99
C GLU A 189 -17.95 -10.41 -6.29
N GLY A 190 -16.82 -9.93 -6.81
CA GLY A 190 -16.73 -9.14 -8.03
C GLY A 190 -15.84 -7.91 -7.90
N ASP A 191 -15.90 -7.06 -8.93
CA ASP A 191 -15.21 -5.77 -9.01
C ASP A 191 -16.22 -4.63 -8.84
N PHE A 192 -15.93 -3.69 -7.98
CA PHE A 192 -16.81 -2.58 -7.64
C PHE A 192 -16.05 -1.26 -7.65
N VAL A 193 -16.78 -0.18 -7.92
CA VAL A 193 -16.32 1.20 -7.76
C VAL A 193 -17.25 1.90 -6.78
N TYR A 194 -16.65 2.60 -5.83
CA TYR A 194 -17.38 3.35 -4.81
C TYR A 194 -16.93 4.81 -4.84
N ASP A 195 -17.87 5.71 -4.85
CA ASP A 195 -17.58 7.14 -4.69
C ASP A 195 -17.68 7.51 -3.21
N SER A 196 -16.54 7.95 -2.67
CA SER A 196 -16.41 8.49 -1.31
C SER A 196 -17.01 7.58 -0.21
N PRO A 197 -16.66 6.29 -0.14
CA PRO A 197 -17.04 5.48 1.01
C PRO A 197 -16.35 6.01 2.27
N GLU A 198 -16.91 5.70 3.41
CA GLU A 198 -16.41 6.19 4.69
C GLU A 198 -15.29 5.31 5.23
N TRP A 199 -15.49 4.00 5.13
CA TRP A 199 -14.51 3.00 5.56
C TRP A 199 -14.80 1.62 4.93
N VAL A 200 -13.77 0.82 4.90
CA VAL A 200 -13.82 -0.62 4.57
C VAL A 200 -13.19 -1.39 5.72
N LEU A 201 -13.75 -2.54 6.05
CA LEU A 201 -13.22 -3.48 7.04
C LEU A 201 -13.00 -4.84 6.39
N HIS A 202 -11.78 -5.35 6.48
CA HIS A 202 -11.38 -6.67 6.02
C HIS A 202 -10.34 -7.27 6.96
N ASN A 203 -10.52 -8.51 7.33
CA ASN A 203 -9.55 -9.31 8.12
C ASN A 203 -9.00 -8.62 9.39
N GLY A 204 -9.85 -7.92 10.13
CA GLY A 204 -9.43 -7.20 11.34
C GLY A 204 -8.66 -5.91 11.08
N ILE A 205 -8.63 -5.44 9.83
CA ILE A 205 -8.00 -4.19 9.43
C ILE A 205 -9.06 -3.24 8.89
N GLY A 206 -9.19 -2.08 9.52
CA GLY A 206 -10.01 -0.98 9.05
C GLY A 206 -9.24 -0.06 8.10
N TYR A 207 -9.90 0.39 7.05
CA TYR A 207 -9.41 1.41 6.11
C TYR A 207 -10.40 2.57 6.12
N VAL A 208 -9.97 3.74 6.57
CA VAL A 208 -10.81 4.94 6.69
C VAL A 208 -10.42 5.97 5.64
N PHE A 209 -11.39 6.65 5.05
CA PHE A 209 -11.19 7.61 3.97
C PHE A 209 -11.68 9.01 4.37
N PRO A 210 -10.87 9.78 5.12
CA PRO A 210 -11.29 11.06 5.69
C PRO A 210 -11.63 12.12 4.63
N ALA A 211 -10.99 12.04 3.46
CA ALA A 211 -11.20 12.95 2.34
C ALA A 211 -12.10 12.36 1.23
N GLY A 212 -12.68 11.18 1.45
CA GLY A 212 -13.41 10.46 0.41
C GLY A 212 -12.51 10.04 -0.76
N GLY A 213 -13.08 9.98 -1.96
CA GLY A 213 -12.39 9.68 -3.22
C GLY A 213 -13.06 8.56 -4.01
N ASN A 214 -12.64 8.39 -5.24
CA ASN A 214 -13.09 7.29 -6.09
C ASN A 214 -12.26 6.04 -5.80
N LEU A 215 -12.90 5.01 -5.23
CA LEU A 215 -12.23 3.78 -4.84
C LEU A 215 -12.68 2.60 -5.69
N PHE A 216 -11.73 1.75 -6.07
CA PHE A 216 -12.04 0.41 -6.54
C PHE A 216 -11.90 -0.59 -5.40
N LEU A 217 -12.76 -1.58 -5.37
CA LEU A 217 -12.70 -2.73 -4.47
C LEU A 217 -12.98 -4.00 -5.26
N SER A 218 -12.08 -4.96 -5.16
CA SER A 218 -12.21 -6.27 -5.79
C SER A 218 -12.19 -7.37 -4.75
N LYS A 219 -13.09 -8.32 -4.89
CA LYS A 219 -13.19 -9.54 -4.08
C LYS A 219 -13.46 -10.68 -5.02
N LYS A 220 -12.42 -11.42 -5.41
CA LYS A 220 -12.56 -12.49 -6.40
C LYS A 220 -11.39 -13.46 -6.41
N ILE A 221 -11.60 -14.59 -7.06
CA ILE A 221 -10.51 -15.50 -7.41
C ILE A 221 -9.63 -14.83 -8.47
N GLN A 222 -8.33 -14.81 -8.22
CA GLN A 222 -7.30 -14.47 -9.20
C GLN A 222 -6.49 -15.71 -9.56
N THR A 223 -6.03 -15.78 -10.80
CA THR A 223 -5.28 -16.90 -11.34
C THR A 223 -3.94 -16.46 -11.92
N GLY A 224 -2.98 -17.36 -11.95
CA GLY A 224 -1.68 -17.11 -12.53
C GLY A 224 -0.73 -18.28 -12.35
N SER A 225 0.56 -18.07 -12.56
CA SER A 225 1.57 -19.13 -12.37
C SER A 225 2.90 -18.55 -11.88
N TRP A 226 3.65 -19.35 -11.17
CA TRP A 226 5.02 -19.00 -10.76
C TRP A 226 5.91 -18.73 -11.98
N TYR A 227 5.74 -19.51 -13.05
CA TYR A 227 6.46 -19.30 -14.31
C TYR A 227 6.30 -17.89 -14.88
N SER A 228 5.17 -17.24 -14.64
CA SER A 228 4.94 -15.87 -15.13
C SER A 228 5.83 -14.82 -14.44
N ILE A 229 6.47 -15.19 -13.34
CA ILE A 229 7.36 -14.34 -12.54
C ILE A 229 8.81 -14.81 -12.65
N ASN A 230 9.00 -16.13 -12.71
CA ASN A 230 10.31 -16.76 -12.81
C ASN A 230 10.24 -17.97 -13.76
N HIS A 231 10.99 -17.93 -14.84
CA HIS A 231 10.96 -18.97 -15.87
C HIS A 231 11.54 -20.32 -15.42
N THR A 232 12.19 -20.39 -14.27
CA THR A 232 12.66 -21.68 -13.71
C THR A 232 11.57 -22.40 -12.92
N GLU A 233 10.46 -21.73 -12.63
CA GLU A 233 9.38 -22.22 -11.81
C GLU A 233 8.27 -22.92 -12.59
N SER A 234 7.33 -23.52 -11.86
CA SER A 234 6.22 -24.30 -12.44
C SER A 234 5.25 -23.43 -13.27
N LYS A 235 4.81 -23.98 -14.40
CA LYS A 235 3.73 -23.43 -15.24
C LYS A 235 2.33 -23.78 -14.73
N ASN A 236 2.20 -24.58 -13.68
CA ASN A 236 0.92 -24.99 -13.14
C ASN A 236 0.14 -23.75 -12.69
N GLU A 237 -1.13 -23.71 -13.06
CA GLU A 237 -2.03 -22.65 -12.64
C GLU A 237 -2.19 -22.64 -11.12
N GLN A 238 -2.09 -21.46 -10.55
CA GLN A 238 -2.38 -21.17 -9.16
C GLN A 238 -3.64 -20.33 -9.08
N GLN A 239 -4.45 -20.56 -8.07
CA GLN A 239 -5.68 -19.80 -7.82
C GLN A 239 -5.73 -19.38 -6.36
N GLN A 240 -6.10 -18.14 -6.09
CA GLN A 240 -6.30 -17.61 -4.75
C GLN A 240 -7.49 -16.66 -4.73
N GLU A 241 -8.25 -16.68 -3.64
CA GLU A 241 -9.23 -15.61 -3.36
C GLU A 241 -8.49 -14.38 -2.86
N VAL A 242 -8.66 -13.25 -3.54
CA VAL A 242 -7.91 -12.01 -3.29
C VAL A 242 -8.86 -10.85 -3.01
N PHE A 243 -8.51 -10.09 -1.98
CA PHE A 243 -9.06 -8.77 -1.70
C PHE A 243 -8.14 -7.70 -2.26
N THR A 244 -8.68 -6.74 -2.98
CA THR A 244 -7.94 -5.58 -3.49
C THR A 244 -8.73 -4.30 -3.27
N LEU A 245 -8.07 -3.26 -2.75
CA LEU A 245 -8.67 -1.96 -2.45
C LEU A 245 -7.69 -0.85 -2.86
N GLY A 246 -8.19 0.23 -3.46
CA GLY A 246 -7.36 1.38 -3.80
C GLY A 246 -8.13 2.53 -4.42
N PHE A 247 -7.43 3.64 -4.63
CA PHE A 247 -7.93 4.85 -5.29
C PHE A 247 -7.72 4.76 -6.79
N ASN A 248 -8.73 5.17 -7.56
CA ASN A 248 -8.63 5.39 -8.99
C ASN A 248 -8.56 6.89 -9.27
N HIS A 249 -7.43 7.33 -9.80
CA HIS A 249 -7.19 8.75 -10.14
C HIS A 249 -7.62 9.12 -11.57
N GLY A 250 -8.17 8.15 -12.32
CA GLY A 250 -8.51 8.33 -13.74
C GLY A 250 -7.29 8.31 -14.66
N CYS A 251 -7.53 8.59 -15.94
CA CYS A 251 -6.48 8.69 -16.95
C CYS A 251 -5.80 10.06 -16.88
N ASN A 252 -4.45 10.06 -16.99
CA ASN A 252 -3.63 11.26 -16.99
C ASN A 252 -3.98 12.23 -15.83
N PRO A 253 -3.96 11.76 -14.57
CA PRO A 253 -4.30 12.61 -13.44
C PRO A 253 -3.37 13.83 -13.38
N ARG A 254 -3.93 14.97 -12.93
CA ARG A 254 -3.20 16.21 -12.71
C ARG A 254 -3.43 16.68 -11.29
N ASN A 255 -2.36 16.67 -10.49
CA ASN A 255 -2.37 17.10 -9.10
C ASN A 255 -3.44 16.41 -8.24
N ALA A 256 -3.73 15.14 -8.52
CA ALA A 256 -4.66 14.36 -7.73
C ALA A 256 -4.09 14.08 -6.33
N THR A 257 -4.98 13.82 -5.38
CA THR A 257 -4.66 13.59 -3.98
C THR A 257 -5.36 12.34 -3.47
N TYR A 258 -4.86 11.78 -2.38
CA TYR A 258 -5.55 10.74 -1.62
C TYR A 258 -5.17 10.82 -0.14
N ALA A 259 -6.07 10.35 0.72
CA ALA A 259 -5.83 10.19 2.13
C ALA A 259 -6.56 8.95 2.63
N TYR A 260 -5.86 8.09 3.36
CA TYR A 260 -6.47 6.96 4.04
C TYR A 260 -5.74 6.65 5.34
N ILE A 261 -6.45 6.00 6.25
CA ILE A 261 -5.92 5.56 7.53
C ILE A 261 -6.09 4.04 7.61
N VAL A 262 -5.01 3.35 7.92
CA VAL A 262 -5.00 1.92 8.20
C VAL A 262 -5.12 1.74 9.71
N VAL A 263 -6.12 0.99 10.17
CA VAL A 263 -6.42 0.78 11.59
C VAL A 263 -6.45 -0.73 11.87
N PRO A 264 -5.32 -1.33 12.26
CA PRO A 264 -5.25 -2.75 12.59
C PRO A 264 -5.98 -3.07 13.93
N GLY A 265 -6.36 -4.32 14.12
CA GLY A 265 -6.99 -4.78 15.37
C GLY A 265 -8.47 -4.46 15.51
N ILE A 266 -9.12 -3.99 14.44
CA ILE A 266 -10.56 -3.74 14.42
C ILE A 266 -11.29 -4.93 13.81
N HIS A 267 -12.10 -5.62 14.64
CA HIS A 267 -12.79 -6.85 14.23
C HIS A 267 -14.32 -6.69 14.10
N SER A 268 -14.84 -5.46 14.11
CA SER A 268 -16.29 -5.25 13.94
C SER A 268 -16.62 -3.87 13.38
N ALA A 269 -17.72 -3.80 12.64
CA ALA A 269 -18.28 -2.57 12.13
C ALA A 269 -18.63 -1.55 13.24
N ARG A 270 -19.03 -2.05 14.43
CA ARG A 270 -19.28 -1.19 15.59
C ARG A 270 -18.01 -0.46 16.04
N LYS A 271 -16.87 -1.17 16.11
CA LYS A 271 -15.59 -0.56 16.47
C LYS A 271 -15.14 0.45 15.41
N MET A 272 -15.34 0.16 14.10
CA MET A 272 -15.07 1.11 13.01
C MET A 272 -15.86 2.40 13.16
N ASN A 273 -17.16 2.31 13.46
CA ASN A 273 -18.01 3.49 13.66
C ASN A 273 -17.59 4.29 14.89
N ASN A 274 -17.13 3.63 15.95
CA ASN A 274 -16.63 4.31 17.16
C ASN A 274 -15.30 5.01 16.86
N TYR A 275 -14.37 4.34 16.17
CA TYR A 275 -13.10 4.93 15.76
C TYR A 275 -13.31 6.20 14.94
N ARG A 276 -14.23 6.17 13.95
CA ARG A 276 -14.55 7.32 13.11
C ARG A 276 -15.10 8.52 13.89
N LYS A 277 -15.75 8.29 15.03
CA LYS A 277 -16.26 9.36 15.90
C LYS A 277 -15.19 9.89 16.86
N SER A 278 -14.01 9.31 16.90
CA SER A 278 -12.94 9.70 17.80
C SER A 278 -12.42 11.10 17.48
N PRO A 279 -12.19 11.96 18.49
CA PRO A 279 -11.64 13.30 18.29
C PRO A 279 -10.25 13.31 17.62
N CYS A 280 -9.52 12.20 17.64
CA CYS A 280 -8.19 12.08 17.04
C CYS A 280 -8.21 12.39 15.53
N LEU A 281 -9.30 12.06 14.82
CA LEU A 281 -9.46 12.42 13.40
C LEU A 281 -9.65 13.92 13.17
N LEU A 282 -10.05 14.69 14.18
CA LEU A 282 -10.21 16.15 14.07
C LEU A 282 -8.87 16.91 14.18
N TYR A 283 -7.87 16.30 14.84
CA TYR A 283 -6.54 16.90 14.98
C TYR A 283 -5.62 16.66 13.78
N THR A 284 -5.97 15.77 12.86
CA THR A 284 -5.18 15.49 11.66
C THR A 284 -5.43 16.45 10.48
N SER A 285 -6.41 17.35 10.62
CA SER A 285 -6.62 18.48 9.69
C SER A 285 -6.17 19.76 10.40
N PRO A 286 -4.93 20.25 10.15
CA PRO A 286 -4.57 21.57 10.65
C PRO A 286 -5.54 22.59 10.04
N SER A 287 -6.31 23.23 10.88
CA SER A 287 -7.13 24.35 10.46
C SER A 287 -6.21 25.49 10.01
N PRO A 288 -6.48 26.17 8.88
CA PRO A 288 -5.74 27.36 8.49
C PRO A 288 -5.78 28.48 9.53
N ARG A 289 -6.57 28.33 10.60
CA ARG A 289 -6.71 29.32 11.70
C ARG A 289 -5.73 29.08 12.86
N ASP A 290 -4.97 27.96 12.84
CA ASP A 290 -4.01 27.66 13.90
C ASP A 290 -2.59 28.15 13.57
N VAL A 291 -2.46 29.02 12.57
CA VAL A 291 -1.21 29.67 12.17
C VAL A 291 -1.39 31.19 12.30
N GLU A 292 -1.60 31.65 13.53
CA GLU A 292 -1.39 33.07 13.91
C GLU A 292 -0.45 33.13 15.12
#